data_214c92f6689dd4d63ee2ff53974578a5
#
_entry.id   214c92f6689dd4d63ee2ff53974578a5
#
_cell.length_a   1.000
_cell.length_b   1.000
_cell.length_c   1.000
_cell.angle_alpha   90.00
_cell.angle_beta   90.00
_cell.angle_gamma   90.00
#
_symmetry.space_group_name_H-M   'P 1'
#
loop_
_entity.id
_entity.type
_entity.pdbx_description
1 polymer ?
#
loop_
_entity_poly.entity_id
_entity_poly.type
_entity_poly.pdbx_seq_one_letter_code
_entity_poly.pdbx_strand_id
1 'polypeptide(L)'
;RIDDFRDRATGLDTGSFVDEPIQLKAPTIDGLDQLAADLEALADQIDWDAGGSREALEIFDELHSEEEDQLADLFEPGGRASEVFETITDDRYQQVEYDPDEQVLKVHRDSGEVLTADELSHATRDQLYLATRISLAEQLLETDPGFFFMDDAFLPADQDRLEEGFRVLQQLVEEGWQVIYLTAKREVGVDVVDEFGLGCSELEPLP
;
A
#
# COMPACT_ATOMS: atom_id res chain seq x y z
N ARG A 1 44.58 -35.59 -19.95
CA ARG A 1 44.48 -34.70 -18.76
C ARG A 1 44.22 -33.24 -19.18
N ILE A 2 45.01 -32.69 -20.13
CA ILE A 2 44.82 -31.30 -20.59
C ILE A 2 43.52 -31.17 -21.40
N ASP A 3 43.24 -32.13 -22.27
CA ASP A 3 41.99 -32.14 -23.06
C ASP A 3 40.74 -32.31 -22.17
N ASP A 4 40.81 -33.18 -21.14
CA ASP A 4 39.74 -33.37 -20.16
C ASP A 4 39.50 -32.09 -19.31
N PHE A 5 40.59 -31.39 -18.97
CA PHE A 5 40.49 -30.11 -18.27
C PHE A 5 39.91 -28.99 -19.17
N ARG A 6 40.35 -28.93 -20.44
CA ARG A 6 39.78 -27.99 -21.41
C ARG A 6 38.30 -28.23 -21.65
N ASP A 7 37.88 -29.48 -21.81
CA ASP A 7 36.47 -29.83 -22.02
C ASP A 7 35.60 -29.48 -20.80
N ARG A 8 36.15 -29.60 -19.60
CA ARG A 8 35.49 -29.18 -18.37
C ARG A 8 35.44 -27.66 -18.21
N ALA A 9 36.52 -26.96 -18.57
CA ALA A 9 36.57 -25.49 -18.53
C ALA A 9 35.65 -24.85 -19.58
N THR A 10 35.52 -25.45 -20.79
CA THR A 10 34.56 -24.98 -21.81
C THR A 10 33.12 -25.35 -21.53
N GLY A 11 32.86 -26.30 -20.62
CA GLY A 11 31.55 -26.68 -20.17
C GLY A 11 30.99 -25.80 -19.03
N LEU A 12 31.78 -24.86 -18.49
CA LEU A 12 31.30 -23.89 -17.52
C LEU A 12 30.48 -22.82 -18.29
N ASP A 13 29.19 -22.74 -17.99
CA ASP A 13 28.34 -21.67 -18.51
C ASP A 13 28.61 -20.39 -17.71
N THR A 14 29.61 -19.63 -18.16
CA THR A 14 29.98 -18.34 -17.58
C THR A 14 29.26 -17.17 -18.27
N GLY A 15 28.43 -17.45 -19.30
CA GLY A 15 27.80 -16.42 -20.14
C GLY A 15 26.85 -15.49 -19.43
N SER A 16 26.42 -15.84 -18.19
CA SER A 16 25.56 -14.96 -17.35
C SER A 16 26.36 -13.97 -16.49
N PHE A 17 27.69 -14.19 -16.35
CA PHE A 17 28.53 -13.43 -15.42
C PHE A 17 29.65 -12.66 -16.07
N VAL A 18 30.02 -12.99 -17.32
CA VAL A 18 31.12 -12.34 -18.06
C VAL A 18 30.78 -12.17 -19.54
N ASP A 19 31.18 -11.05 -20.13
CA ASP A 19 30.92 -10.74 -21.54
C ASP A 19 31.69 -11.68 -22.49
N GLU A 20 32.83 -12.18 -22.06
CA GLU A 20 33.64 -13.13 -22.83
C GLU A 20 33.76 -14.46 -22.06
N PRO A 21 33.57 -15.61 -22.73
CA PRO A 21 33.70 -16.91 -22.08
C PRO A 21 35.14 -17.17 -21.62
N ILE A 22 35.30 -17.60 -20.37
CA ILE A 22 36.61 -18.00 -19.82
C ILE A 22 37.04 -19.29 -20.46
N GLN A 23 38.16 -19.26 -21.19
CA GLN A 23 38.68 -20.40 -21.95
C GLN A 23 40.18 -20.50 -21.84
N LEU A 24 40.70 -21.75 -21.91
CA LEU A 24 42.14 -21.98 -22.05
C LEU A 24 42.61 -21.51 -23.43
N LYS A 25 43.27 -20.34 -23.49
CA LYS A 25 43.76 -19.73 -24.75
C LYS A 25 44.95 -20.49 -25.37
N ALA A 26 45.78 -21.12 -24.55
CA ALA A 26 46.91 -21.92 -25.02
C ALA A 26 47.24 -23.07 -24.05
N PRO A 27 47.60 -24.28 -24.51
CA PRO A 27 47.94 -25.41 -23.64
C PRO A 27 49.40 -25.30 -23.15
N THR A 28 49.74 -24.18 -22.53
CA THR A 28 51.05 -23.86 -21.95
C THR A 28 50.90 -23.55 -20.47
N ILE A 29 52.00 -23.53 -19.71
CA ILE A 29 52.01 -23.19 -18.31
C ILE A 29 51.43 -21.76 -18.12
N ASP A 30 51.89 -20.80 -18.93
CA ASP A 30 51.39 -19.42 -18.89
C ASP A 30 49.91 -19.34 -19.22
N GLY A 31 49.39 -20.18 -20.13
CA GLY A 31 47.96 -20.25 -20.44
C GLY A 31 47.12 -20.83 -19.29
N LEU A 32 47.68 -21.77 -18.53
CA LEU A 32 47.03 -22.31 -17.33
C LEU A 32 47.02 -21.30 -16.18
N ASP A 33 48.12 -20.55 -16.00
CA ASP A 33 48.21 -19.51 -14.99
C ASP A 33 47.21 -18.38 -15.29
N GLN A 34 47.06 -17.99 -16.55
CA GLN A 34 46.05 -17.00 -16.96
C GLN A 34 44.62 -17.50 -16.72
N LEU A 35 44.34 -18.77 -17.08
CA LEU A 35 43.02 -19.35 -16.82
C LEU A 35 42.69 -19.39 -15.31
N ALA A 36 43.67 -19.71 -14.48
CA ALA A 36 43.51 -19.71 -13.04
C ALA A 36 43.18 -18.30 -12.52
N ALA A 37 43.89 -17.27 -12.98
CA ALA A 37 43.64 -15.89 -12.61
C ALA A 37 42.23 -15.40 -13.07
N ASP A 38 41.83 -15.75 -14.30
CA ASP A 38 40.53 -15.41 -14.84
C ASP A 38 39.39 -16.09 -14.02
N LEU A 39 39.59 -17.33 -13.56
CA LEU A 39 38.62 -18.04 -12.71
C LEU A 39 38.56 -17.47 -11.27
N GLU A 40 39.72 -17.07 -10.71
CA GLU A 40 39.76 -16.40 -9.41
C GLU A 40 39.01 -15.05 -9.46
N ALA A 41 39.23 -14.25 -10.51
CA ALA A 41 38.52 -12.98 -10.69
C ALA A 41 37.01 -13.18 -10.85
N LEU A 42 36.59 -14.23 -11.56
CA LEU A 42 35.15 -14.58 -11.66
C LEU A 42 34.58 -15.00 -10.30
N ALA A 43 35.30 -15.78 -9.51
CA ALA A 43 34.84 -16.18 -8.19
C ALA A 43 34.67 -14.96 -7.26
N ASP A 44 35.62 -14.04 -7.26
CA ASP A 44 35.57 -12.80 -6.50
C ASP A 44 34.36 -11.93 -6.93
N GLN A 45 34.08 -11.85 -8.24
CA GLN A 45 32.93 -11.13 -8.77
C GLN A 45 31.60 -11.76 -8.34
N ILE A 46 31.49 -13.09 -8.41
CA ILE A 46 30.29 -13.81 -7.96
C ILE A 46 30.06 -13.60 -6.46
N ASP A 47 31.10 -13.64 -5.65
CA ASP A 47 31.00 -13.42 -4.20
C ASP A 47 30.59 -11.98 -3.88
N TRP A 48 31.08 -11.00 -4.63
CA TRP A 48 30.67 -9.60 -4.49
C TRP A 48 29.21 -9.38 -4.89
N ASP A 49 28.77 -9.92 -6.04
CA ASP A 49 27.38 -9.82 -6.53
C ASP A 49 26.41 -10.54 -5.58
N ALA A 50 26.82 -11.71 -5.07
CA ALA A 50 26.02 -12.45 -4.07
C ALA A 50 25.92 -11.69 -2.73
N GLY A 51 27.00 -11.01 -2.32
CA GLY A 51 27.01 -10.15 -1.15
C GLY A 51 26.06 -8.96 -1.30
N GLY A 52 26.14 -8.24 -2.43
CA GLY A 52 25.25 -7.11 -2.73
C GLY A 52 23.79 -7.52 -2.86
N SER A 53 23.51 -8.68 -3.45
CA SER A 53 22.14 -9.20 -3.53
C SER A 53 21.57 -9.56 -2.17
N ARG A 54 22.38 -10.10 -1.27
CA ARG A 54 21.95 -10.42 0.11
C ARG A 54 21.64 -9.15 0.91
N GLU A 55 22.52 -8.15 0.84
CA GLU A 55 22.30 -6.86 1.48
C GLU A 55 21.05 -6.15 0.96
N ALA A 56 20.81 -6.21 -0.37
CA ALA A 56 19.59 -5.67 -0.96
C ALA A 56 18.32 -6.39 -0.46
N LEU A 57 18.37 -7.72 -0.30
CA LEU A 57 17.24 -8.49 0.27
C LEU A 57 17.02 -8.15 1.74
N GLU A 58 18.06 -8.00 2.54
CA GLU A 58 17.95 -7.59 3.95
C GLU A 58 17.28 -6.21 4.07
N ILE A 59 17.70 -5.23 3.25
CA ILE A 59 17.07 -3.90 3.21
C ILE A 59 15.60 -4.00 2.76
N PHE A 60 15.30 -4.87 1.80
CA PHE A 60 13.93 -5.05 1.31
C PHE A 60 13.03 -5.67 2.38
N ASP A 61 13.54 -6.66 3.10
CA ASP A 61 12.82 -7.30 4.21
C ASP A 61 12.60 -6.32 5.37
N GLU A 62 13.59 -5.46 5.69
CA GLU A 62 13.47 -4.42 6.72
C GLU A 62 12.40 -3.38 6.34
N LEU A 63 12.44 -2.85 5.11
CA LEU A 63 11.43 -1.90 4.61
C LEU A 63 10.03 -2.51 4.57
N HIS A 64 9.93 -3.77 4.18
CA HIS A 64 8.64 -4.47 4.14
C HIS A 64 8.06 -4.64 5.55
N SER A 65 8.91 -5.01 6.53
CA SER A 65 8.49 -5.11 7.93
C SER A 65 8.06 -3.75 8.52
N GLU A 66 8.76 -2.67 8.20
CA GLU A 66 8.37 -1.31 8.63
C GLU A 66 7.02 -0.89 8.04
N GLU A 67 6.75 -1.22 6.76
CA GLU A 67 5.46 -0.94 6.13
C GLU A 67 4.32 -1.78 6.73
N GLU A 68 4.57 -3.05 7.04
CA GLU A 68 3.58 -3.92 7.71
C GLU A 68 3.24 -3.41 9.11
N ASP A 69 4.23 -2.97 9.89
CA ASP A 69 4.03 -2.40 11.23
C ASP A 69 3.20 -1.11 11.15
N GLN A 70 3.47 -0.23 10.17
CA GLN A 70 2.68 0.99 9.97
C GLN A 70 1.22 0.69 9.57
N LEU A 71 1.00 -0.34 8.75
CA LEU A 71 -0.36 -0.78 8.42
C LEU A 71 -1.06 -1.39 9.64
N ALA A 72 -0.36 -2.15 10.46
CA ALA A 72 -0.92 -2.71 11.68
C ALA A 72 -1.36 -1.61 12.65
N ASP A 73 -0.54 -0.57 12.83
CA ASP A 73 -0.87 0.58 13.68
C ASP A 73 -2.13 1.33 13.17
N LEU A 74 -2.27 1.46 11.84
CA LEU A 74 -3.44 2.11 11.23
C LEU A 74 -4.76 1.40 11.56
N PHE A 75 -4.70 0.07 11.69
CA PHE A 75 -5.86 -0.79 11.92
C PHE A 75 -5.87 -1.42 13.31
N GLU A 76 -5.22 -0.78 14.29
CA GLU A 76 -5.34 -1.22 15.68
C GLU A 76 -6.80 -1.24 16.15
N PRO A 77 -7.16 -2.19 17.04
CA PRO A 77 -8.49 -2.21 17.65
C PRO A 77 -8.80 -0.87 18.36
N GLY A 78 -9.85 -0.19 17.91
CA GLY A 78 -10.20 1.16 18.40
C GLY A 78 -9.35 2.28 17.78
N GLY A 79 -8.56 1.98 16.75
CA GLY A 79 -7.84 2.99 15.96
C GLY A 79 -8.78 3.85 15.11
N ARG A 80 -8.21 4.91 14.52
CA ARG A 80 -8.98 5.93 13.80
C ARG A 80 -9.86 5.38 12.66
N ALA A 81 -9.38 4.40 11.92
CA ALA A 81 -10.17 3.76 10.86
C ALA A 81 -11.43 3.08 11.42
N SER A 82 -11.32 2.44 12.59
CA SER A 82 -12.46 1.83 13.29
C SER A 82 -13.45 2.88 13.77
N GLU A 83 -12.99 3.94 14.42
CA GLU A 83 -13.83 5.03 14.94
C GLU A 83 -14.64 5.70 13.81
N VAL A 84 -13.98 6.05 12.71
CA VAL A 84 -14.62 6.68 11.55
C VAL A 84 -15.65 5.73 10.94
N PHE A 85 -15.28 4.45 10.76
CA PHE A 85 -16.19 3.47 10.15
C PHE A 85 -17.38 3.14 11.03
N GLU A 86 -17.19 3.00 12.36
CA GLU A 86 -18.25 2.83 13.34
C GLU A 86 -19.25 3.99 13.25
N THR A 87 -18.75 5.23 13.28
CA THR A 87 -19.59 6.44 13.19
C THR A 87 -20.40 6.46 11.88
N ILE A 88 -19.77 6.30 10.71
CA ILE A 88 -20.46 6.35 9.40
C ILE A 88 -21.50 5.22 9.26
N THR A 89 -21.29 4.10 9.95
CA THR A 89 -22.20 2.94 9.86
C THR A 89 -23.23 2.86 10.98
N ASP A 90 -23.34 3.91 11.78
CA ASP A 90 -24.29 3.98 12.91
C ASP A 90 -24.10 2.79 13.87
N ASP A 91 -22.87 2.65 14.40
CA ASP A 91 -22.41 1.63 15.36
C ASP A 91 -22.60 0.16 14.89
N ARG A 92 -22.96 -0.04 13.63
CA ARG A 92 -23.18 -1.39 13.08
C ARG A 92 -21.91 -2.21 12.98
N TYR A 93 -20.78 -1.57 12.72
CA TYR A 93 -19.46 -2.17 12.62
C TYR A 93 -18.51 -1.46 13.57
N GLN A 94 -17.91 -2.20 14.49
CA GLN A 94 -17.18 -1.66 15.65
C GLN A 94 -15.67 -1.66 15.46
N GLN A 95 -15.15 -2.46 14.54
CA GLN A 95 -13.71 -2.59 14.35
C GLN A 95 -13.37 -2.88 12.89
N VAL A 96 -12.29 -2.26 12.44
CA VAL A 96 -11.61 -2.58 11.19
C VAL A 96 -10.26 -3.16 11.54
N GLU A 97 -9.89 -4.26 10.92
CA GLU A 97 -8.65 -4.99 11.14
C GLU A 97 -8.00 -5.32 9.79
N TYR A 98 -6.69 -5.21 9.69
CA TYR A 98 -5.95 -5.70 8.54
C TYR A 98 -5.36 -7.07 8.85
N ASP A 99 -5.64 -8.05 8.00
CA ASP A 99 -5.04 -9.38 8.08
C ASP A 99 -3.84 -9.43 7.12
N PRO A 100 -2.61 -9.47 7.63
CA PRO A 100 -1.41 -9.46 6.79
C PRO A 100 -1.21 -10.78 6.02
N ASP A 101 -1.67 -11.91 6.56
CA ASP A 101 -1.52 -13.22 5.91
C ASP A 101 -2.42 -13.34 4.67
N GLU A 102 -3.66 -12.85 4.78
CA GLU A 102 -4.65 -12.86 3.70
C GLU A 102 -4.63 -11.57 2.86
N GLN A 103 -3.95 -10.52 3.33
CA GLN A 103 -3.88 -9.18 2.73
C GLN A 103 -5.26 -8.56 2.48
N VAL A 104 -6.17 -8.72 3.45
CA VAL A 104 -7.54 -8.23 3.36
C VAL A 104 -7.92 -7.41 4.58
N LEU A 105 -8.85 -6.47 4.39
CA LEU A 105 -9.53 -5.81 5.50
C LEU A 105 -10.67 -6.68 6.00
N LYS A 106 -10.72 -6.89 7.31
CA LYS A 106 -11.79 -7.56 8.06
C LYS A 106 -12.53 -6.52 8.90
N VAL A 107 -13.82 -6.68 9.02
CA VAL A 107 -14.68 -5.82 9.83
C VAL A 107 -15.50 -6.63 10.80
N HIS A 108 -15.61 -6.16 12.03
CA HIS A 108 -16.34 -6.81 13.10
C HIS A 108 -17.68 -6.12 13.30
N ARG A 109 -18.75 -6.90 13.23
CA ARG A 109 -20.10 -6.43 13.52
C ARG A 109 -20.37 -6.44 15.02
N ASP A 110 -21.34 -5.63 15.44
CA ASP A 110 -21.95 -5.64 16.77
C ASP A 110 -22.48 -7.04 17.19
N SER A 111 -22.93 -7.84 16.21
CA SER A 111 -23.36 -9.22 16.38
C SER A 111 -22.24 -10.22 16.69
N GLY A 112 -20.96 -9.79 16.59
CA GLY A 112 -19.78 -10.66 16.69
C GLY A 112 -19.41 -11.39 15.38
N GLU A 113 -20.10 -11.11 14.29
CA GLU A 113 -19.73 -11.63 12.95
C GLU A 113 -18.55 -10.85 12.39
N VAL A 114 -17.59 -11.56 11.81
CA VAL A 114 -16.42 -10.97 11.12
C VAL A 114 -16.59 -11.18 9.62
N LEU A 115 -16.50 -10.11 8.86
CA LEU A 115 -16.68 -10.08 7.41
C LEU A 115 -15.44 -9.50 6.74
N THR A 116 -15.11 -10.00 5.56
CA THR A 116 -14.12 -9.37 4.69
C THR A 116 -14.75 -8.20 3.92
N ALA A 117 -13.93 -7.29 3.41
CA ALA A 117 -14.40 -6.16 2.61
C ALA A 117 -15.26 -6.59 1.40
N ASP A 118 -14.98 -7.77 0.82
CA ASP A 118 -15.72 -8.28 -0.33
C ASP A 118 -17.11 -8.83 0.01
N GLU A 119 -17.34 -9.18 1.28
CA GLU A 119 -18.64 -9.65 1.77
C GLU A 119 -19.59 -8.49 2.16
N LEU A 120 -19.08 -7.27 2.17
CA LEU A 120 -19.86 -6.08 2.45
C LEU A 120 -20.72 -5.66 1.25
N SER A 121 -21.82 -4.94 1.52
CA SER A 121 -22.53 -4.23 0.45
C SER A 121 -21.63 -3.17 -0.20
N HIS A 122 -21.89 -2.80 -1.45
CA HIS A 122 -21.11 -1.76 -2.14
C HIS A 122 -21.04 -0.46 -1.31
N ALA A 123 -22.18 -0.01 -0.79
CA ALA A 123 -22.24 1.18 0.03
C ALA A 123 -21.37 1.09 1.30
N THR A 124 -21.45 -0.03 2.01
CA THR A 124 -20.68 -0.25 3.23
C THR A 124 -19.18 -0.37 2.93
N ARG A 125 -18.81 -0.99 1.81
CA ARG A 125 -17.43 -1.10 1.37
C ARG A 125 -16.85 0.27 0.98
N ASP A 126 -17.61 1.11 0.31
CA ASP A 126 -17.20 2.49 -0.02
C ASP A 126 -16.98 3.32 1.25
N GLN A 127 -17.82 3.14 2.28
CA GLN A 127 -17.66 3.75 3.59
C GLN A 127 -16.41 3.24 4.32
N LEU A 128 -16.12 1.94 4.25
CA LEU A 128 -14.88 1.35 4.78
C LEU A 128 -13.63 1.96 4.13
N TYR A 129 -13.64 2.08 2.80
CA TYR A 129 -12.52 2.69 2.09
C TYR A 129 -12.37 4.19 2.39
N LEU A 130 -13.48 4.89 2.62
CA LEU A 130 -13.42 6.28 3.06
C LEU A 130 -12.79 6.41 4.44
N ALA A 131 -13.23 5.59 5.41
CA ALA A 131 -12.65 5.56 6.75
C ALA A 131 -11.15 5.27 6.72
N THR A 132 -10.74 4.29 5.93
CA THR A 132 -9.32 3.95 5.72
C THR A 132 -8.52 5.12 5.12
N ARG A 133 -9.08 5.82 4.13
CA ARG A 133 -8.41 6.98 3.50
C ARG A 133 -8.26 8.15 4.44
N ILE A 134 -9.27 8.41 5.26
CA ILE A 134 -9.20 9.47 6.29
C ILE A 134 -8.09 9.15 7.28
N SER A 135 -8.10 7.95 7.84
CA SER A 135 -7.11 7.51 8.81
C SER A 135 -5.68 7.54 8.24
N LEU A 136 -5.50 7.07 7.01
CA LEU A 136 -4.20 7.10 6.33
C LEU A 136 -3.74 8.55 6.08
N ALA A 137 -4.63 9.45 5.68
CA ALA A 137 -4.27 10.84 5.45
C ALA A 137 -3.84 11.54 6.75
N GLU A 138 -4.53 11.29 7.85
CA GLU A 138 -4.17 11.81 9.17
C GLU A 138 -2.80 11.29 9.63
N GLN A 139 -2.50 10.01 9.40
CA GLN A 139 -1.19 9.43 9.72
C GLN A 139 -0.06 10.01 8.87
N LEU A 140 -0.29 10.17 7.57
CA LEU A 140 0.73 10.69 6.65
C LEU A 140 1.00 12.21 6.81
N LEU A 141 0.02 12.96 7.32
CA LEU A 141 0.06 14.41 7.42
C LEU A 141 0.04 14.89 8.88
N GLU A 142 0.68 14.15 9.77
CA GLU A 142 0.69 14.29 11.25
C GLU A 142 0.65 15.72 11.81
N THR A 143 1.25 16.70 11.13
CA THR A 143 1.44 18.07 11.64
C THR A 143 0.66 19.15 10.89
N ASP A 144 0.33 18.93 9.64
CA ASP A 144 -0.30 19.92 8.78
C ASP A 144 -1.52 19.32 8.06
N PRO A 145 -2.75 19.52 8.56
CA PRO A 145 -3.96 19.05 7.91
C PRO A 145 -4.02 19.48 6.45
N GLY A 146 -4.37 18.55 5.59
CA GLY A 146 -4.49 18.78 4.16
C GLY A 146 -5.91 19.12 3.72
N PHE A 147 -6.29 18.62 2.55
CA PHE A 147 -7.65 18.74 2.07
C PHE A 147 -8.18 17.44 1.48
N PHE A 148 -9.48 17.23 1.61
CA PHE A 148 -10.19 16.15 0.94
C PHE A 148 -11.04 16.72 -0.19
N PHE A 149 -10.92 16.08 -1.36
CA PHE A 149 -11.79 16.33 -2.51
C PHE A 149 -12.65 15.09 -2.73
N MET A 150 -13.96 15.23 -2.55
CA MET A 150 -14.91 14.13 -2.58
C MET A 150 -15.97 14.36 -3.65
N ASP A 151 -16.23 13.35 -4.47
CA ASP A 151 -17.24 13.37 -5.50
C ASP A 151 -18.30 12.31 -5.18
N ASP A 152 -19.47 12.77 -4.74
CA ASP A 152 -20.62 11.94 -4.36
C ASP A 152 -20.25 10.78 -3.38
N ALA A 153 -19.33 11.00 -2.45
CA ALA A 153 -18.74 9.96 -1.60
C ALA A 153 -19.78 9.18 -0.76
N PHE A 154 -20.93 9.77 -0.48
CA PHE A 154 -22.03 9.13 0.27
C PHE A 154 -23.24 8.78 -0.63
N LEU A 155 -23.08 8.73 -1.93
CA LEU A 155 -24.19 8.52 -2.88
C LEU A 155 -25.04 7.26 -2.62
N PRO A 156 -24.46 6.13 -2.18
CA PRO A 156 -25.19 4.91 -1.88
C PRO A 156 -25.78 4.86 -0.46
N ALA A 157 -25.52 5.87 0.38
CA ALA A 157 -26.00 5.87 1.77
C ALA A 157 -27.50 6.22 1.84
N ASP A 158 -28.19 5.63 2.81
CA ASP A 158 -29.48 6.13 3.28
C ASP A 158 -29.30 7.45 4.02
N GLN A 159 -30.41 8.12 4.40
CA GLN A 159 -30.35 9.45 4.95
C GLN A 159 -29.61 9.50 6.30
N ASP A 160 -29.84 8.51 7.17
CA ASP A 160 -29.21 8.44 8.50
C ASP A 160 -27.67 8.35 8.35
N ARG A 161 -27.20 7.48 7.48
CA ARG A 161 -25.77 7.33 7.19
C ARG A 161 -25.15 8.53 6.46
N LEU A 162 -25.93 9.23 5.66
CA LEU A 162 -25.49 10.46 5.02
C LEU A 162 -25.20 11.51 6.11
N GLU A 163 -26.10 11.69 7.07
CA GLU A 163 -25.94 12.62 8.18
C GLU A 163 -24.71 12.27 9.03
N GLU A 164 -24.52 11.00 9.39
CA GLU A 164 -23.32 10.55 10.12
C GLU A 164 -22.03 10.78 9.31
N GLY A 165 -22.06 10.51 8.01
CA GLY A 165 -20.93 10.82 7.13
C GLY A 165 -20.56 12.30 7.15
N PHE A 166 -21.55 13.21 7.11
CA PHE A 166 -21.29 14.65 7.19
C PHE A 166 -20.82 15.09 8.58
N ARG A 167 -21.22 14.43 9.65
CA ARG A 167 -20.66 14.67 11.00
C ARG A 167 -19.19 14.35 11.07
N VAL A 168 -18.75 13.25 10.45
CA VAL A 168 -17.32 12.92 10.34
C VAL A 168 -16.58 14.01 9.55
N LEU A 169 -17.14 14.49 8.42
CA LEU A 169 -16.53 15.57 7.67
C LEU A 169 -16.45 16.88 8.45
N GLN A 170 -17.46 17.17 9.28
CA GLN A 170 -17.45 18.34 10.17
C GLN A 170 -16.34 18.21 11.23
N GLN A 171 -16.15 17.03 11.83
CA GLN A 171 -15.05 16.79 12.76
C GLN A 171 -13.68 17.03 12.10
N LEU A 172 -13.49 16.53 10.89
CA LEU A 172 -12.26 16.80 10.13
C LEU A 172 -12.01 18.30 9.93
N VAL A 173 -13.07 19.06 9.62
CA VAL A 173 -12.95 20.51 9.47
C VAL A 173 -12.59 21.18 10.81
N GLU A 174 -13.16 20.73 11.94
CA GLU A 174 -12.80 21.20 13.27
C GLU A 174 -11.36 20.89 13.66
N GLU A 175 -10.82 19.78 13.15
CA GLU A 175 -9.41 19.36 13.27
C GLU A 175 -8.47 20.13 12.31
N GLY A 176 -9.01 21.00 11.47
CA GLY A 176 -8.25 21.89 10.58
C GLY A 176 -8.18 21.44 9.14
N TRP A 177 -8.83 20.34 8.76
CA TRP A 177 -8.86 19.87 7.38
C TRP A 177 -9.78 20.73 6.52
N GLN A 178 -9.46 20.89 5.25
CA GLN A 178 -10.35 21.45 4.26
C GLN A 178 -11.10 20.33 3.53
N VAL A 179 -12.43 20.37 3.52
CA VAL A 179 -13.25 19.40 2.80
C VAL A 179 -14.00 20.11 1.66
N ILE A 180 -13.82 19.61 0.44
CA ILE A 180 -14.53 20.01 -0.76
C ILE A 180 -15.39 18.84 -1.21
N TYR A 181 -16.69 18.94 -1.03
CA TYR A 181 -17.64 17.89 -1.39
C TYR A 181 -18.44 18.31 -2.62
N LEU A 182 -18.35 17.53 -3.69
CA LEU A 182 -19.15 17.70 -4.91
C LEU A 182 -20.31 16.70 -4.89
N THR A 183 -21.48 17.14 -5.30
CA THR A 183 -22.64 16.28 -5.46
C THR A 183 -23.53 16.74 -6.60
N ALA A 184 -24.06 15.78 -7.36
CA ALA A 184 -25.13 16.01 -8.33
C ALA A 184 -26.54 15.96 -7.71
N LYS A 185 -26.65 15.52 -6.44
CA LYS A 185 -27.92 15.44 -5.72
C LYS A 185 -28.26 16.78 -5.07
N ARG A 186 -29.22 17.48 -5.64
CA ARG A 186 -29.65 18.79 -5.13
C ARG A 186 -30.21 18.72 -3.70
N GLU A 187 -30.87 17.61 -3.37
CA GLU A 187 -31.44 17.36 -2.05
C GLU A 187 -30.34 17.31 -0.97
N VAL A 188 -29.23 16.62 -1.25
CA VAL A 188 -28.07 16.58 -0.36
C VAL A 188 -27.49 17.98 -0.14
N GLY A 189 -27.39 18.78 -1.21
CA GLY A 189 -26.86 20.14 -1.13
C GLY A 189 -27.72 21.08 -0.30
N VAL A 190 -29.05 20.91 -0.27
CA VAL A 190 -29.95 21.78 0.46
C VAL A 190 -30.10 21.33 1.93
N ASP A 191 -30.41 20.07 2.15
CA ASP A 191 -30.67 19.54 3.50
C ASP A 191 -29.41 19.57 4.37
N VAL A 192 -28.27 19.17 3.83
CA VAL A 192 -26.97 19.15 4.53
C VAL A 192 -26.44 20.57 4.79
N VAL A 193 -26.57 21.49 3.81
CA VAL A 193 -26.12 22.86 3.98
C VAL A 193 -26.91 23.58 5.10
N ASP A 194 -28.22 23.37 5.17
CA ASP A 194 -29.07 24.00 6.20
C ASP A 194 -28.79 23.38 7.59
N GLU A 195 -28.57 22.07 7.67
CA GLU A 195 -28.36 21.38 8.94
C GLU A 195 -26.97 21.65 9.53
N PHE A 196 -25.94 21.57 8.72
CA PHE A 196 -24.55 21.73 9.16
C PHE A 196 -23.99 23.14 8.99
N GLY A 197 -24.78 24.09 8.47
CA GLY A 197 -24.35 25.49 8.28
C GLY A 197 -23.19 25.67 7.31
N LEU A 198 -23.10 24.83 6.28
CA LEU A 198 -22.00 24.78 5.34
C LEU A 198 -22.16 25.81 4.22
N GLY A 199 -21.04 26.23 3.61
CA GLY A 199 -21.06 27.01 2.39
C GLY A 199 -21.38 26.14 1.18
N CYS A 200 -22.36 26.54 0.37
CA CYS A 200 -22.71 25.84 -0.88
C CYS A 200 -22.59 26.77 -2.08
N SER A 201 -22.11 26.23 -3.20
CA SER A 201 -22.08 26.92 -4.49
C SER A 201 -22.63 26.00 -5.58
N GLU A 202 -23.61 26.48 -6.33
CA GLU A 202 -24.15 25.77 -7.48
C GLU A 202 -23.23 25.99 -8.69
N LEU A 203 -22.76 24.92 -9.32
CA LEU A 203 -21.96 24.99 -10.54
C LEU A 203 -22.88 25.00 -11.75
N GLU A 204 -22.68 25.94 -12.65
CA GLU A 204 -23.38 25.96 -13.94
C GLU A 204 -22.91 24.79 -14.83
N PRO A 205 -23.82 24.12 -15.56
CA PRO A 205 -23.43 23.11 -16.53
C PRO A 205 -22.47 23.72 -17.57
N LEU A 206 -21.43 22.98 -17.90
CA LEU A 206 -20.56 23.37 -19.02
C LEU A 206 -21.38 23.39 -20.33
N PRO A 207 -21.15 24.39 -21.21
CA PRO A 207 -21.87 24.53 -22.47
C PRO A 207 -21.57 23.38 -23.44
#